data_c724270d3e876a56a61d62be3948a6eb
#
_entry.id   c724270d3e876a56a61d62be3948a6eb
#
_cell.length_a   1.000
_cell.length_b   1.000
_cell.length_c   1.000
_cell.angle_alpha   90.00
_cell.angle_beta   90.00
_cell.angle_gamma   90.00
#
_symmetry.space_group_name_H-M   'P 1'
#
loop_
_entity.id
_entity.type
_entity.pdbx_description
1 polymer ?
#
loop_
_entity_poly.entity_id
_entity_poly.type
_entity_poly.pdbx_seq_one_letter_code
_entity_poly.pdbx_strand_id
1 'polypeptide(L)'
;MLKSDICYLNGLSGEELIEQGEDPQDLGGYFIVNGSERAVVTMEEIAPNKIILERVNEVEDRHAKAVVTSIKSGFRARITLEYKKPRKNGVFLRISFPYVPGEIPLVILLRALGLSTDQVNRLCESFGIQTENNRCPGSGHRMSMRTA
;
A
#
# COMPACT_ATOMS: atom_id res chain seq x y z
N MET A 1 16.73 21.73 -13.44
CA MET A 1 15.56 22.63 -13.54
C MET A 1 16.07 23.93 -14.18
N LEU A 2 15.39 24.39 -15.23
CA LEU A 2 15.82 25.54 -16.01
C LEU A 2 15.96 26.79 -15.13
N LYS A 3 17.05 27.51 -15.27
CA LYS A 3 17.43 28.69 -14.45
C LYS A 3 17.56 28.42 -12.93
N SER A 4 17.77 27.18 -12.50
CA SER A 4 18.15 26.86 -11.11
C SER A 4 19.68 26.95 -10.95
N ASP A 5 20.15 26.92 -9.70
CA ASP A 5 21.57 27.01 -9.35
C ASP A 5 22.48 25.97 -10.03
N ILE A 6 21.90 24.85 -10.48
CA ILE A 6 22.58 23.77 -11.19
C ILE A 6 22.41 23.84 -12.71
N CYS A 7 21.70 24.87 -13.21
CA CYS A 7 21.48 25.06 -14.64
C CYS A 7 22.61 25.89 -15.24
N TYR A 8 23.12 25.49 -16.43
CA TYR A 8 24.18 26.25 -17.15
C TYR A 8 23.74 27.64 -17.59
N LEU A 9 22.40 27.90 -17.62
CA LEU A 9 21.86 29.22 -17.93
C LEU A 9 21.73 30.14 -16.70
N ASN A 10 22.10 29.65 -15.52
CA ASN A 10 21.99 30.42 -14.30
C ASN A 10 22.98 31.59 -14.30
N GLY A 11 22.44 32.79 -14.02
CA GLY A 11 23.26 34.01 -13.91
C GLY A 11 23.61 34.66 -15.24
N LEU A 12 23.16 34.14 -16.40
CA LEU A 12 23.36 34.79 -17.70
C LEU A 12 22.46 36.01 -17.83
N SER A 13 23.00 37.06 -18.43
CA SER A 13 22.25 38.26 -18.80
C SER A 13 21.27 37.97 -19.97
N GLY A 14 20.29 38.85 -20.18
CA GLY A 14 19.35 38.68 -21.29
C GLY A 14 20.01 38.62 -22.67
N GLU A 15 21.11 39.37 -22.88
CA GLU A 15 21.85 39.35 -24.13
C GLU A 15 22.60 38.01 -24.32
N GLU A 16 23.22 37.50 -23.28
CA GLU A 16 23.89 36.20 -23.29
C GLU A 16 22.91 35.03 -23.48
N LEU A 17 21.68 35.13 -22.95
CA LEU A 17 20.63 34.15 -23.20
C LEU A 17 20.22 34.11 -24.69
N ILE A 18 20.09 35.30 -25.33
CA ILE A 18 19.79 35.39 -26.75
C ILE A 18 20.89 34.77 -27.59
N GLU A 19 22.18 35.02 -27.26
CA GLU A 19 23.33 34.42 -27.93
C GLU A 19 23.32 32.87 -27.82
N GLN A 20 22.81 32.33 -26.70
CA GLN A 20 22.64 30.89 -26.50
C GLN A 20 21.37 30.33 -27.17
N GLY A 21 20.55 31.17 -27.80
CA GLY A 21 19.30 30.78 -28.45
C GLY A 21 18.13 30.61 -27.50
N GLU A 22 18.21 31.16 -26.31
CA GLU A 22 17.19 31.07 -25.25
C GLU A 22 16.37 32.35 -25.14
N ASP A 23 15.12 32.24 -24.72
CA ASP A 23 14.26 33.38 -24.49
C ASP A 23 14.59 34.05 -23.14
N PRO A 24 14.98 35.33 -23.11
CA PRO A 24 15.27 36.06 -21.88
C PRO A 24 14.03 36.25 -21.00
N GLN A 25 12.81 36.18 -21.58
CA GLN A 25 11.55 36.31 -20.84
C GLN A 25 11.05 35.00 -20.23
N ASP A 26 11.67 33.88 -20.59
CA ASP A 26 11.32 32.62 -19.98
C ASP A 26 11.62 32.62 -18.48
N LEU A 27 10.61 32.34 -17.66
CA LEU A 27 10.73 32.30 -16.20
C LEU A 27 11.47 31.06 -15.68
N GLY A 28 11.64 30.01 -16.48
CA GLY A 28 12.24 28.76 -16.07
C GLY A 28 11.37 27.97 -15.10
N GLY A 29 12.01 27.12 -14.26
CA GLY A 29 11.31 26.33 -13.24
C GLY A 29 10.77 24.98 -13.73
N TYR A 30 11.10 24.56 -14.94
CA TYR A 30 10.72 23.29 -15.53
C TYR A 30 11.93 22.46 -15.97
N PHE A 31 11.68 21.21 -16.35
CA PHE A 31 12.66 20.30 -16.92
C PHE A 31 12.30 20.01 -18.38
N ILE A 32 13.30 19.80 -19.20
CA ILE A 32 13.10 19.25 -20.54
C ILE A 32 13.48 17.77 -20.49
N VAL A 33 12.50 16.90 -20.74
CA VAL A 33 12.70 15.45 -20.75
C VAL A 33 12.18 14.90 -22.08
N ASN A 34 13.08 14.31 -22.86
CA ASN A 34 12.77 13.80 -24.21
C ASN A 34 12.06 14.84 -25.11
N GLY A 35 12.54 16.08 -25.09
CA GLY A 35 12.00 17.19 -25.89
C GLY A 35 10.66 17.75 -25.41
N SER A 36 10.18 17.33 -24.24
CA SER A 36 8.94 17.84 -23.64
C SER A 36 9.21 18.59 -22.36
N GLU A 37 8.54 19.71 -22.16
CA GLU A 37 8.59 20.46 -20.91
C GLU A 37 7.84 19.71 -19.81
N ARG A 38 8.45 19.58 -18.64
CA ARG A 38 7.92 18.88 -17.47
C ARG A 38 8.12 19.72 -16.23
N ALA A 39 7.04 20.00 -15.53
CA ALA A 39 7.07 20.65 -14.22
C ALA A 39 6.90 19.63 -13.10
N VAL A 40 7.61 19.85 -11.99
CA VAL A 40 7.40 19.10 -10.76
C VAL A 40 6.23 19.71 -10.01
N VAL A 41 5.17 18.92 -9.83
CA VAL A 41 4.03 19.31 -9.02
C VAL A 41 4.21 18.70 -7.63
N THR A 42 4.19 19.52 -6.60
CA THR A 42 4.22 19.04 -5.21
C THR A 42 2.89 18.37 -4.88
N MET A 43 2.96 17.15 -4.38
CA MET A 43 1.79 16.38 -3.96
C MET A 43 1.99 15.86 -2.53
N GLU A 44 0.92 15.85 -1.76
CA GLU A 44 0.88 15.10 -0.52
C GLU A 44 0.32 13.70 -0.78
N GLU A 45 1.06 12.69 -0.38
CA GLU A 45 0.61 11.31 -0.40
C GLU A 45 0.75 10.70 0.99
N ILE A 46 -0.10 9.71 1.27
CA ILE A 46 0.02 8.90 2.48
C ILE A 46 1.38 8.18 2.44
N ALA A 47 2.12 8.27 3.54
CA ALA A 47 3.44 7.67 3.62
C ALA A 47 3.42 6.18 3.29
N PRO A 48 4.20 5.73 2.30
CA PRO A 48 4.27 4.33 1.94
C PRO A 48 4.95 3.50 3.03
N ASN A 49 4.75 2.18 2.99
CA ASN A 49 5.35 1.21 3.92
C ASN A 49 4.97 1.45 5.40
N LYS A 50 3.87 2.16 5.66
CA LYS A 50 3.30 2.37 6.99
C LYS A 50 1.91 1.78 7.08
N ILE A 51 1.60 1.20 8.23
CA ILE A 51 0.26 0.67 8.52
C ILE A 51 -0.63 1.83 8.96
N ILE A 52 -1.73 2.02 8.26
CA ILE A 52 -2.75 3.01 8.57
C ILE A 52 -4.00 2.29 9.02
N LEU A 53 -4.47 2.63 10.21
CA LEU A 53 -5.71 2.09 10.76
C LEU A 53 -6.85 3.06 10.47
N GLU A 54 -7.85 2.56 9.76
CA GLU A 54 -9.10 3.27 9.49
C GLU A 54 -10.21 2.65 10.36
N ARG A 55 -10.90 3.46 11.16
CA ARG A 55 -12.11 3.03 11.84
C ARG A 55 -13.26 3.10 10.83
N VAL A 56 -13.93 2.00 10.62
CA VAL A 56 -15.10 1.92 9.73
C VAL A 56 -16.35 2.14 10.55
N ASN A 57 -17.30 2.94 10.04
CA ASN A 57 -18.58 3.19 10.71
C ASN A 57 -19.41 1.90 10.81
N GLU A 58 -20.18 1.77 11.89
CA GLU A 58 -20.93 0.57 12.27
C GLU A 58 -22.01 0.10 11.27
N VAL A 59 -22.30 0.90 10.24
CA VAL A 59 -23.32 0.59 9.22
C VAL A 59 -22.89 -0.58 8.31
N GLU A 60 -21.60 -0.78 8.14
CA GLU A 60 -21.05 -1.93 7.41
C GLU A 60 -20.50 -2.92 8.43
N ASP A 61 -20.88 -4.17 8.45
CA ASP A 61 -20.41 -5.28 9.34
C ASP A 61 -18.86 -5.35 9.53
N ARG A 62 -18.18 -4.22 9.43
CA ARG A 62 -16.73 -4.03 9.53
C ARG A 62 -16.42 -3.16 10.73
N HIS A 63 -15.48 -3.58 11.58
CA HIS A 63 -15.09 -2.80 12.77
C HIS A 63 -13.82 -1.98 12.56
N ALA A 64 -12.87 -2.52 11.85
CA ALA A 64 -11.60 -1.86 11.59
C ALA A 64 -10.99 -2.34 10.26
N LYS A 65 -10.21 -1.47 9.67
CA LYS A 65 -9.47 -1.74 8.44
C LYS A 65 -8.06 -1.23 8.61
N ALA A 66 -7.09 -2.07 8.30
CA ALA A 66 -5.69 -1.69 8.21
C ALA A 66 -5.26 -1.69 6.75
N VAL A 67 -4.63 -0.60 6.32
CA VAL A 67 -4.16 -0.43 4.94
C VAL A 67 -2.66 -0.19 4.96
N VAL A 68 -1.95 -0.90 4.11
CA VAL A 68 -0.53 -0.69 3.84
C VAL A 68 -0.35 -0.53 2.34
N THR A 69 0.27 0.57 1.94
CA THR A 69 0.77 0.73 0.58
C THR A 69 2.26 0.41 0.57
N SER A 70 2.60 -0.79 0.15
CA SER A 70 3.99 -1.21 0.04
C SER A 70 4.60 -0.69 -1.25
N ILE A 71 5.75 -0.04 -1.14
CA ILE A 71 6.53 0.42 -2.30
C ILE A 71 7.95 -0.14 -2.18
N LYS A 72 8.36 -0.89 -3.20
CA LYS A 72 9.72 -1.41 -3.32
C LYS A 72 10.16 -1.38 -4.77
N SER A 73 11.30 -0.76 -5.05
CA SER A 73 11.91 -0.71 -6.40
C SER A 73 10.95 -0.26 -7.51
N GLY A 74 10.11 0.76 -7.23
CA GLY A 74 9.13 1.28 -8.19
C GLY A 74 7.82 0.51 -8.28
N PHE A 75 7.72 -0.68 -7.68
CA PHE A 75 6.47 -1.44 -7.60
C PHE A 75 5.65 -1.00 -6.40
N ARG A 76 4.37 -0.74 -6.64
CA ARG A 76 3.40 -0.34 -5.63
C ARG A 76 2.35 -1.43 -5.46
N ALA A 77 2.16 -1.89 -4.22
CA ALA A 77 1.12 -2.86 -3.86
C ALA A 77 0.32 -2.35 -2.66
N ARG A 78 -1.00 -2.27 -2.81
CA ARG A 78 -1.89 -1.95 -1.70
C ARG A 78 -2.39 -3.25 -1.07
N ILE A 79 -2.15 -3.40 0.21
CA ILE A 79 -2.61 -4.53 1.02
C ILE A 79 -3.64 -4.00 2.00
N THR A 80 -4.78 -4.64 2.07
CA THR A 80 -5.86 -4.27 2.98
C THR A 80 -6.20 -5.44 3.88
N LEU A 81 -6.16 -5.23 5.18
CA LEU A 81 -6.60 -6.19 6.20
C LEU A 81 -7.89 -5.66 6.81
N GLU A 82 -8.95 -6.45 6.79
CA GLU A 82 -10.25 -6.10 7.34
C GLU A 82 -10.62 -7.01 8.51
N TYR A 83 -11.06 -6.38 9.58
CA TYR A 83 -11.66 -7.03 10.72
C TYR A 83 -13.18 -6.95 10.58
N LYS A 84 -13.82 -8.11 10.35
CA LYS A 84 -15.28 -8.20 10.20
C LYS A 84 -15.93 -8.77 11.46
N LYS A 85 -17.10 -8.24 11.83
CA LYS A 85 -17.88 -8.71 12.96
C LYS A 85 -18.34 -10.16 12.73
N PRO A 86 -18.19 -11.03 13.72
CA PRO A 86 -18.61 -12.41 13.58
C PRO A 86 -20.13 -12.49 13.47
N ARG A 87 -20.63 -13.14 12.42
CA ARG A 87 -22.08 -13.36 12.26
C ARG A 87 -22.61 -14.48 13.16
N LYS A 88 -21.82 -15.46 13.57
CA LYS A 88 -22.23 -16.53 14.48
C LYS A 88 -21.15 -17.13 15.39
N ASN A 89 -19.88 -17.13 15.13
CA ASN A 89 -18.80 -17.60 16.04
C ASN A 89 -17.45 -17.26 15.44
N GLY A 90 -16.73 -16.32 16.05
CA GLY A 90 -15.32 -16.04 15.77
C GLY A 90 -15.05 -14.73 15.03
N VAL A 91 -13.86 -14.23 15.25
CA VAL A 91 -13.29 -13.06 14.59
C VAL A 91 -12.82 -13.43 13.20
N PHE A 92 -13.25 -12.70 12.20
CA PHE A 92 -12.78 -12.92 10.82
C PHE A 92 -11.84 -11.80 10.39
N LEU A 93 -10.56 -12.13 10.31
CA LEU A 93 -9.56 -11.29 9.66
C LEU A 93 -9.44 -11.72 8.21
N ARG A 94 -9.73 -10.80 7.31
CA ARG A 94 -9.62 -10.99 5.87
C ARG A 94 -8.58 -10.07 5.29
N ILE A 95 -7.82 -10.57 4.34
CA ILE A 95 -6.78 -9.81 3.66
C ILE A 95 -7.04 -9.83 2.16
N SER A 96 -6.84 -8.66 1.54
CA SER A 96 -6.82 -8.52 0.09
C SER A 96 -5.51 -7.89 -0.37
N PHE A 97 -5.00 -8.36 -1.49
CA PHE A 97 -3.76 -7.86 -2.10
C PHE A 97 -3.82 -8.04 -3.63
N PRO A 98 -2.99 -7.30 -4.38
CA PRO A 98 -2.99 -7.36 -5.84
C PRO A 98 -2.79 -8.78 -6.36
N TYR A 99 -3.36 -9.06 -7.53
CA TYR A 99 -3.29 -10.33 -8.28
C TYR A 99 -4.07 -11.51 -7.67
N VAL A 100 -4.67 -11.37 -6.50
CA VAL A 100 -5.57 -12.37 -5.95
C VAL A 100 -6.98 -11.79 -5.92
N PRO A 101 -7.93 -12.40 -6.66
CA PRO A 101 -9.31 -11.92 -6.68
C PRO A 101 -9.98 -12.18 -5.34
N GLY A 102 -10.63 -11.15 -4.81
CA GLY A 102 -11.40 -11.22 -3.58
C GLY A 102 -10.56 -11.13 -2.29
N GLU A 103 -11.22 -11.45 -1.20
CA GLU A 103 -10.65 -11.42 0.15
C GLU A 103 -10.41 -12.85 0.64
N ILE A 104 -9.24 -13.13 1.14
CA ILE A 104 -8.90 -14.43 1.73
C ILE A 104 -8.76 -14.33 3.26
N PRO A 105 -9.07 -15.39 4.01
CA PRO A 105 -8.79 -15.43 5.44
C PRO A 105 -7.29 -15.31 5.71
N LEU A 106 -6.91 -14.44 6.66
CA LEU A 106 -5.50 -14.19 7.00
C LEU A 106 -4.76 -15.48 7.39
N VAL A 107 -5.44 -16.40 8.08
CA VAL A 107 -4.86 -17.68 8.50
C VAL A 107 -4.38 -18.52 7.30
N ILE A 108 -5.12 -18.50 6.20
CA ILE A 108 -4.74 -19.23 4.98
C ILE A 108 -3.46 -18.65 4.40
N LEU A 109 -3.34 -17.33 4.34
CA LEU A 109 -2.13 -16.67 3.87
C LEU A 109 -0.93 -17.00 4.77
N LEU A 110 -1.08 -16.92 6.10
CA LEU A 110 -0.01 -17.23 7.05
C LEU A 110 0.48 -18.67 6.90
N ARG A 111 -0.43 -19.62 6.69
CA ARG A 111 -0.06 -21.02 6.42
C ARG A 111 0.62 -21.20 5.07
N ALA A 112 0.17 -20.50 4.04
CA ALA A 112 0.82 -20.51 2.73
C ALA A 112 2.24 -19.94 2.78
N LEU A 113 2.50 -18.99 3.70
CA LEU A 113 3.83 -18.45 3.97
C LEU A 113 4.72 -19.38 4.83
N GLY A 114 4.21 -20.56 5.20
CA GLY A 114 4.99 -21.61 5.90
C GLY A 114 4.83 -21.63 7.42
N LEU A 115 3.94 -20.81 8.02
CA LEU A 115 3.70 -20.88 9.45
C LEU A 115 2.92 -22.16 9.82
N SER A 116 3.37 -22.84 10.88
CA SER A 116 2.62 -23.98 11.43
C SER A 116 1.34 -23.51 12.14
N THR A 117 0.40 -24.42 12.34
CA THR A 117 -0.86 -24.10 13.06
C THR A 117 -0.59 -23.58 14.46
N ASP A 118 0.40 -24.14 15.16
CA ASP A 118 0.76 -23.72 16.52
C ASP A 118 1.35 -22.31 16.55
N GLN A 119 2.16 -21.95 15.54
CA GLN A 119 2.70 -20.59 15.41
C GLN A 119 1.58 -19.58 15.14
N VAL A 120 0.62 -19.92 14.29
CA VAL A 120 -0.54 -19.05 14.01
C VAL A 120 -1.39 -18.88 15.27
N ASN A 121 -1.63 -19.94 16.03
CA ASN A 121 -2.38 -19.87 17.29
C ASN A 121 -1.67 -18.97 18.32
N ARG A 122 -0.35 -19.13 18.51
CA ARG A 122 0.44 -18.26 19.41
C ARG A 122 0.36 -16.79 18.99
N LEU A 123 0.40 -16.50 17.69
CA LEU A 123 0.22 -15.14 17.19
C LEU A 123 -1.18 -14.61 17.54
N CYS A 124 -2.24 -15.38 17.31
CA CYS A 124 -3.59 -14.98 17.69
C CYS A 124 -3.72 -14.70 19.19
N GLU A 125 -3.17 -15.55 20.03
CA GLU A 125 -3.16 -15.38 21.49
C GLU A 125 -2.38 -14.13 21.92
N SER A 126 -1.23 -13.84 21.29
CA SER A 126 -0.44 -12.64 21.60
C SER A 126 -1.18 -11.35 21.29
N PHE A 127 -2.12 -11.36 20.35
CA PHE A 127 -2.98 -10.22 20.04
C PHE A 127 -4.29 -10.19 20.83
N GLY A 128 -4.47 -11.05 21.83
CA GLY A 128 -5.68 -11.11 22.66
C GLY A 128 -6.90 -11.62 21.91
N ILE A 129 -6.71 -12.23 20.74
CA ILE A 129 -7.80 -12.87 19.99
C ILE A 129 -8.08 -14.20 20.66
N GLN A 130 -9.20 -14.27 21.40
CA GLN A 130 -9.59 -15.51 22.04
C GLN A 130 -9.93 -16.58 20.99
N THR A 131 -9.22 -17.69 21.06
CA THR A 131 -9.47 -18.86 20.24
C THR A 131 -10.42 -19.79 21.00
N GLU A 132 -11.66 -19.89 20.58
CA GLU A 132 -12.53 -20.96 21.08
C GLU A 132 -11.94 -22.31 20.63
N ASN A 133 -11.65 -23.18 21.59
CA ASN A 133 -11.09 -24.53 21.38
C ASN A 133 -9.71 -24.60 20.70
N ASN A 134 -8.74 -23.75 21.07
CA ASN A 134 -7.38 -23.76 20.52
C ASN A 134 -7.29 -23.68 18.98
N ARG A 135 -8.25 -23.03 18.34
CA ARG A 135 -8.24 -22.80 16.89
C ARG A 135 -8.48 -21.34 16.59
N CYS A 136 -7.65 -20.74 15.77
CA CYS A 136 -7.91 -19.39 15.24
C CYS A 136 -9.27 -19.39 14.51
N PRO A 137 -10.11 -18.36 14.73
CA PRO A 137 -11.36 -18.20 14.00
C PRO A 137 -11.09 -18.20 12.49
N GLY A 138 -11.66 -19.15 11.78
CA GLY A 138 -11.47 -19.32 10.32
C GLY A 138 -10.75 -20.60 9.88
N SER A 139 -10.25 -21.44 10.81
CA SER A 139 -9.64 -22.74 10.45
C SER A 139 -10.65 -23.88 10.20
N GLY A 140 -11.93 -23.60 10.26
CA GLY A 140 -13.02 -24.60 10.25
C GLY A 140 -13.50 -25.08 8.89
N HIS A 141 -12.87 -24.75 7.78
CA HIS A 141 -13.18 -25.38 6.50
C HIS A 141 -12.28 -26.59 6.28
N ARG A 142 -12.82 -27.74 6.66
CA ARG A 142 -12.35 -29.03 6.17
C ARG A 142 -12.57 -29.04 4.65
N MET A 143 -11.49 -28.82 3.88
CA MET A 143 -11.51 -29.08 2.47
C MET A 143 -11.68 -30.60 2.29
N SER A 144 -12.91 -31.04 2.04
CA SER A 144 -13.18 -32.39 1.55
C SER A 144 -12.64 -32.46 0.14
N MET A 145 -11.42 -32.95 -0.04
CA MET A 145 -10.96 -33.43 -1.33
C MET A 145 -11.80 -34.68 -1.64
N ARG A 146 -12.78 -34.53 -2.52
CA ARG A 146 -13.33 -35.66 -3.24
C ARG A 146 -12.31 -36.02 -4.31
N THR A 147 -11.57 -37.08 -4.10
CA THR A 147 -10.87 -37.82 -5.15
C THR A 147 -11.92 -38.41 -6.07
N ALA A 148 -11.90 -38.00 -7.32
CA ALA A 148 -12.54 -38.69 -8.43
C ALA A 148 -11.52 -39.68 -9.02
#